data_df9da11250ef6965f0e0791261d90b14
#
_entry.id   df9da11250ef6965f0e0791261d90b14
#
_cell.length_a   1.000
_cell.length_b   1.000
_cell.length_c   1.000
_cell.angle_alpha   90.00
_cell.angle_beta   90.00
_cell.angle_gamma   90.00
#
_symmetry.space_group_name_H-M   'P 1'
#
loop_
_entity.id
_entity.type
_entity.pdbx_description
1 polymer ?
#
loop_
_entity_poly.entity_id
_entity_poly.type
_entity_poly.pdbx_seq_one_letter_code
_entity_poly.pdbx_strand_id
1 'polypeptide(L)'
;MKQNYISILITSKDLDKRVDVFIAQKLKDLSRNRLQQLITNGNLKFNDNLITQPSIKLKKLGELILEIPEPKKYSLIPQNLELDIVYEDEHLIVLNKKAGTIVHPGSGNNENTLVNGLLSHCKNLSGIGGVLRPGVVHRIDKMTSGLLVFAKDDITHNSLSEQFKRKSIKREYDLFTWNLLKNENGTIETNIERSKLNRKKMAVA
;
A
#
# COMPACT_ATOMS: atom_id res chain seq x y z
N MET A 1 -22.29 12.02 12.52
CA MET A 1 -21.28 11.77 11.46
C MET A 1 -20.86 13.13 10.90
N LYS A 2 -19.61 13.57 11.10
CA LYS A 2 -19.13 14.81 10.47
C LYS A 2 -18.77 14.46 9.03
N GLN A 3 -19.64 14.77 8.09
CA GLN A 3 -19.30 14.72 6.67
C GLN A 3 -18.37 15.92 6.40
N ASN A 4 -17.12 15.62 6.02
CA ASN A 4 -16.17 16.65 5.64
C ASN A 4 -16.40 17.00 4.16
N TYR A 5 -17.21 18.03 3.90
CA TYR A 5 -17.34 18.61 2.58
C TYR A 5 -16.38 19.78 2.42
N ILE A 6 -15.72 19.84 1.27
CA ILE A 6 -14.87 20.96 0.88
C ILE A 6 -15.49 21.60 -0.35
N SER A 7 -15.84 22.89 -0.22
CA SER A 7 -16.32 23.71 -1.32
C SER A 7 -15.15 24.41 -2.00
N ILE A 8 -15.11 24.39 -3.34
CA ILE A 8 -14.07 25.03 -4.16
C ILE A 8 -14.72 25.79 -5.30
N LEU A 9 -14.58 27.11 -5.30
CA LEU A 9 -15.10 27.97 -6.36
C LEU A 9 -14.19 27.93 -7.60
N ILE A 10 -14.82 27.81 -8.77
CA ILE A 10 -14.18 27.89 -10.08
C ILE A 10 -14.27 29.32 -10.58
N THR A 11 -13.13 29.92 -10.85
CA THR A 11 -13.01 31.27 -11.43
C THR A 11 -12.71 31.21 -12.94
N SER A 12 -12.78 32.33 -13.63
CA SER A 12 -12.48 32.40 -15.06
C SER A 12 -11.06 31.93 -15.42
N LYS A 13 -10.10 32.06 -14.51
CA LYS A 13 -8.71 31.60 -14.66
C LYS A 13 -8.53 30.08 -14.56
N ASP A 14 -9.57 29.39 -14.14
CA ASP A 14 -9.55 27.95 -13.88
C ASP A 14 -10.24 27.15 -15.00
N LEU A 15 -10.89 27.83 -15.92
CA LEU A 15 -11.51 27.20 -17.08
C LEU A 15 -10.46 26.45 -17.91
N ASP A 16 -10.90 25.39 -18.58
CA ASP A 16 -10.12 24.45 -19.40
C ASP A 16 -9.06 23.61 -18.65
N LYS A 17 -8.85 23.83 -17.35
CA LYS A 17 -8.05 22.93 -16.52
C LYS A 17 -8.78 21.61 -16.30
N ARG A 18 -8.03 20.54 -16.17
CA ARG A 18 -8.58 19.25 -15.72
C ARG A 18 -8.98 19.36 -14.25
N VAL A 19 -10.12 18.77 -13.90
CA VAL A 19 -10.68 18.86 -12.55
C VAL A 19 -9.73 18.28 -11.50
N ASP A 20 -9.07 17.12 -11.78
CA ASP A 20 -8.11 16.50 -10.86
C ASP A 20 -6.87 17.37 -10.61
N VAL A 21 -6.40 18.09 -11.63
CA VAL A 21 -5.27 19.02 -11.52
C VAL A 21 -5.66 20.27 -10.74
N PHE A 22 -6.82 20.84 -11.08
CA PHE A 22 -7.33 22.03 -10.42
C PHE A 22 -7.53 21.83 -8.90
N ILE A 23 -8.19 20.72 -8.52
CA ILE A 23 -8.43 20.43 -7.10
C ILE A 23 -7.09 20.17 -6.39
N ALA A 24 -6.14 19.45 -7.00
CA ALA A 24 -4.83 19.20 -6.41
C ALA A 24 -4.01 20.48 -6.17
N GLN A 25 -4.20 21.51 -6.99
CA GLN A 25 -3.56 22.83 -6.78
C GLN A 25 -4.15 23.57 -5.57
N LYS A 26 -5.44 23.36 -5.28
CA LYS A 26 -6.15 24.00 -4.17
C LYS A 26 -5.98 23.24 -2.84
N LEU A 27 -5.96 21.91 -2.89
CA LEU A 27 -5.89 21.04 -1.72
C LEU A 27 -4.53 20.33 -1.67
N LYS A 28 -3.53 21.01 -1.12
CA LYS A 28 -2.15 20.49 -1.05
C LYS A 28 -1.99 19.27 -0.14
N ASP A 29 -2.90 19.09 0.81
CA ASP A 29 -2.88 17.98 1.77
C ASP A 29 -3.38 16.66 1.17
N LEU A 30 -3.99 16.69 -0.02
CA LEU A 30 -4.47 15.50 -0.71
C LEU A 30 -3.62 15.19 -1.94
N SER A 31 -3.07 13.98 -1.99
CA SER A 31 -2.36 13.54 -3.19
C SER A 31 -3.29 13.45 -4.40
N ARG A 32 -2.76 13.73 -5.60
CA ARG A 32 -3.54 13.64 -6.85
C ARG A 32 -4.16 12.26 -7.05
N ASN A 33 -3.48 11.19 -6.68
CA ASN A 33 -4.03 9.83 -6.74
C ASN A 33 -5.25 9.68 -5.83
N ARG A 34 -5.21 10.24 -4.62
CA ARG A 34 -6.37 10.22 -3.70
C ARG A 34 -7.54 11.00 -4.28
N LEU A 35 -7.29 12.16 -4.84
CA LEU A 35 -8.32 12.96 -5.52
C LEU A 35 -8.97 12.22 -6.68
N GLN A 36 -8.17 11.56 -7.54
CA GLN A 36 -8.69 10.75 -8.65
C GLN A 36 -9.57 9.61 -8.14
N GLN A 37 -9.20 8.93 -7.06
CA GLN A 37 -10.03 7.90 -6.45
C GLN A 37 -11.35 8.47 -5.91
N LEU A 38 -11.31 9.61 -5.21
CA LEU A 38 -12.52 10.26 -4.70
C LEU A 38 -13.46 10.64 -5.85
N ILE A 39 -12.95 11.24 -6.92
CA ILE A 39 -13.72 11.62 -8.09
C ILE A 39 -14.35 10.38 -8.76
N THR A 40 -13.56 9.33 -9.01
CA THR A 40 -14.04 8.10 -9.64
C THR A 40 -15.10 7.40 -8.80
N ASN A 41 -15.00 7.49 -7.47
CA ASN A 41 -15.97 6.91 -6.54
C ASN A 41 -17.24 7.78 -6.35
N GLY A 42 -17.37 8.89 -7.10
CA GLY A 42 -18.56 9.73 -7.04
C GLY A 42 -18.60 10.70 -5.86
N ASN A 43 -17.46 11.04 -5.27
CA ASN A 43 -17.39 11.98 -4.15
C ASN A 43 -17.20 13.44 -4.60
N LEU A 44 -17.34 13.75 -5.89
CA LEU A 44 -17.24 15.12 -6.42
C LEU A 44 -18.53 15.53 -7.13
N LYS A 45 -19.03 16.69 -6.79
CA LYS A 45 -20.17 17.32 -7.47
C LYS A 45 -19.81 18.70 -8.01
N PHE A 46 -20.41 19.08 -9.12
CA PHE A 46 -20.39 20.43 -9.68
C PHE A 46 -21.82 20.94 -9.77
N ASN A 47 -22.18 21.96 -9.01
CA ASN A 47 -23.55 22.49 -8.94
C ASN A 47 -24.58 21.33 -8.86
N ASP A 48 -24.41 20.43 -7.88
CA ASP A 48 -25.20 19.22 -7.63
C ASP A 48 -25.08 18.08 -8.68
N ASN A 49 -24.44 18.29 -9.81
CA ASN A 49 -24.19 17.24 -10.80
C ASN A 49 -22.94 16.43 -10.44
N LEU A 50 -23.07 15.12 -10.45
CA LEU A 50 -21.98 14.20 -10.12
C LEU A 50 -20.88 14.22 -11.19
N ILE A 51 -19.61 14.33 -10.75
CA ILE A 51 -18.43 14.17 -11.60
C ILE A 51 -17.68 12.89 -11.19
N THR A 52 -17.55 11.95 -12.13
CA THR A 52 -16.84 10.68 -11.92
C THR A 52 -15.57 10.52 -12.76
N GLN A 53 -15.32 11.42 -13.71
CA GLN A 53 -14.14 11.40 -14.56
C GLN A 53 -13.10 12.44 -14.12
N PRO A 54 -11.95 12.04 -13.55
CA PRO A 54 -10.91 12.98 -13.09
C PRO A 54 -10.30 13.86 -14.19
N SER A 55 -10.38 13.42 -15.44
CA SER A 55 -9.79 14.12 -16.58
C SER A 55 -10.71 15.18 -17.22
N ILE A 56 -11.96 15.29 -16.76
CA ILE A 56 -12.90 16.27 -17.33
C ILE A 56 -12.36 17.70 -17.17
N LYS A 57 -12.57 18.54 -18.18
CA LYS A 57 -12.17 19.94 -18.13
C LYS A 57 -13.29 20.80 -17.57
N LEU A 58 -12.92 21.78 -16.76
CA LEU A 58 -13.83 22.79 -16.23
C LEU A 58 -14.29 23.73 -17.36
N LYS A 59 -15.58 23.73 -17.68
CA LYS A 59 -16.14 24.52 -18.79
C LYS A 59 -17.03 25.66 -18.34
N LYS A 60 -17.41 25.69 -17.07
CA LYS A 60 -18.35 26.68 -16.52
C LYS A 60 -17.87 27.15 -15.16
N LEU A 61 -18.22 28.39 -14.82
CA LEU A 61 -18.07 28.91 -13.46
C LEU A 61 -19.08 28.22 -12.55
N GLY A 62 -18.74 28.05 -11.30
CA GLY A 62 -19.61 27.42 -10.31
C GLY A 62 -18.82 26.88 -9.12
N GLU A 63 -19.43 25.99 -8.40
CA GLU A 63 -18.90 25.41 -7.17
C GLU A 63 -18.68 23.91 -7.33
N LEU A 64 -17.49 23.45 -6.94
CA LEU A 64 -17.20 22.04 -6.75
C LEU A 64 -17.36 21.71 -5.27
N ILE A 65 -18.10 20.66 -4.96
CA ILE A 65 -18.24 20.10 -3.62
C ILE A 65 -17.57 18.74 -3.61
N LEU A 66 -16.45 18.64 -2.89
CA LEU A 66 -15.72 17.39 -2.68
C LEU A 66 -16.09 16.83 -1.31
N GLU A 67 -16.65 15.63 -1.30
CA GLU A 67 -16.88 14.85 -0.10
C GLU A 67 -15.64 14.02 0.22
N ILE A 68 -15.11 14.17 1.45
CA ILE A 68 -14.05 13.30 1.96
C ILE A 68 -14.70 12.31 2.92
N PRO A 69 -14.98 11.08 2.48
CA PRO A 69 -15.55 10.07 3.37
C PRO A 69 -14.57 9.78 4.51
N GLU A 70 -15.13 9.55 5.69
CA GLU A 70 -14.31 9.10 6.82
C GLU A 70 -13.49 7.87 6.40
N PRO A 71 -12.24 7.77 6.88
CA PRO A 71 -11.44 6.58 6.64
C PRO A 71 -12.24 5.35 7.08
N LYS A 72 -12.50 4.43 6.17
CA LYS A 72 -13.05 3.13 6.56
C LYS A 72 -12.08 2.56 7.59
N LYS A 73 -12.52 2.40 8.82
CA LYS A 73 -11.78 1.64 9.82
C LYS A 73 -11.70 0.21 9.29
N TYR A 74 -10.64 -0.10 8.59
CA TYR A 74 -10.30 -1.49 8.30
C TYR A 74 -9.87 -2.09 9.64
N SER A 75 -10.80 -2.72 10.35
CA SER A 75 -10.45 -3.62 11.44
C SER A 75 -9.90 -4.88 10.78
N LEU A 76 -8.65 -5.18 11.03
CA LEU A 76 -8.11 -6.49 10.70
C LEU A 76 -8.86 -7.54 11.53
N ILE A 77 -9.45 -8.49 10.84
CA ILE A 77 -10.17 -9.59 11.50
C ILE A 77 -9.14 -10.69 11.75
N PRO A 78 -8.90 -11.08 13.01
CA PRO A 78 -8.12 -12.28 13.31
C PRO A 78 -8.76 -13.50 12.65
N GLN A 79 -7.94 -14.33 12.01
CA GLN A 79 -8.40 -15.55 11.36
C GLN A 79 -7.55 -16.74 11.83
N ASN A 80 -8.18 -17.84 12.16
CA ASN A 80 -7.47 -19.06 12.50
C ASN A 80 -6.90 -19.69 11.22
N LEU A 81 -5.70 -19.29 10.84
CA LEU A 81 -4.97 -19.79 9.69
C LEU A 81 -3.82 -20.68 10.15
N GLU A 82 -3.53 -21.73 9.39
CA GLU A 82 -2.34 -22.54 9.60
C GLU A 82 -1.09 -21.70 9.30
N LEU A 83 -0.27 -21.45 10.32
CA LEU A 83 1.00 -20.74 10.22
C LEU A 83 2.16 -21.74 10.34
N ASP A 84 3.05 -21.75 9.36
CA ASP A 84 4.28 -22.53 9.39
C ASP A 84 5.35 -21.76 10.19
N ILE A 85 5.34 -21.95 11.53
CA ILE A 85 6.19 -21.24 12.46
C ILE A 85 7.53 -21.94 12.55
N VAL A 86 8.61 -21.24 12.19
CA VAL A 86 9.99 -21.75 12.25
C VAL A 86 10.65 -21.38 13.57
N TYR A 87 10.33 -20.20 14.10
CA TYR A 87 10.86 -19.73 15.38
C TYR A 87 9.89 -18.72 16.00
N GLU A 88 9.76 -18.73 17.31
CA GLU A 88 8.99 -17.75 18.06
C GLU A 88 9.57 -17.58 19.46
N ASP A 89 9.65 -16.31 19.90
CA ASP A 89 9.96 -15.92 21.28
C ASP A 89 9.03 -14.80 21.76
N GLU A 90 9.38 -14.09 22.83
CA GLU A 90 8.59 -12.97 23.37
C GLU A 90 8.60 -11.76 22.45
N HIS A 91 9.62 -11.60 21.59
CA HIS A 91 9.90 -10.39 20.84
C HIS A 91 9.61 -10.50 19.34
N LEU A 92 9.79 -11.68 18.77
CA LEU A 92 9.59 -11.87 17.32
C LEU A 92 9.02 -13.25 17.00
N ILE A 93 8.51 -13.38 15.79
CA ILE A 93 8.08 -14.65 15.20
C ILE A 93 8.59 -14.75 13.77
N VAL A 94 9.12 -15.92 13.40
CA VAL A 94 9.58 -16.24 12.04
C VAL A 94 8.66 -17.27 11.43
N LEU A 95 8.10 -16.95 10.28
CA LEU A 95 7.25 -17.84 9.51
C LEU A 95 7.90 -18.27 8.20
N ASN A 96 7.68 -19.50 7.78
CA ASN A 96 7.93 -19.94 6.43
C ASN A 96 6.69 -19.73 5.58
N LYS A 97 6.67 -18.67 4.77
CA LYS A 97 5.52 -18.32 3.94
C LYS A 97 5.39 -19.26 2.75
N LYS A 98 4.24 -19.89 2.58
CA LYS A 98 3.90 -20.65 1.36
C LYS A 98 3.69 -19.69 0.17
N ALA A 99 4.09 -20.13 -1.04
CA ALA A 99 3.76 -19.41 -2.28
C ALA A 99 2.23 -19.28 -2.43
N GLY A 100 1.77 -18.16 -2.98
CA GLY A 100 0.33 -17.84 -3.11
C GLY A 100 -0.25 -17.09 -1.91
N THR A 101 0.41 -17.11 -0.73
CA THR A 101 -0.05 -16.41 0.47
C THR A 101 0.35 -14.92 0.42
N ILE A 102 -0.55 -14.04 0.85
CA ILE A 102 -0.33 -12.60 0.97
C ILE A 102 0.16 -12.27 2.38
N VAL A 103 1.16 -11.40 2.50
CA VAL A 103 1.74 -11.04 3.80
C VAL A 103 0.78 -10.21 4.65
N HIS A 104 0.22 -9.15 4.10
CA HIS A 104 -0.66 -8.21 4.81
C HIS A 104 -1.79 -7.73 3.91
N PRO A 105 -2.93 -7.28 4.46
CA PRO A 105 -4.03 -6.72 3.70
C PRO A 105 -3.60 -5.56 2.81
N GLY A 106 -4.24 -5.46 1.65
CA GLY A 106 -3.97 -4.43 0.66
C GLY A 106 -5.10 -4.30 -0.34
N SER A 107 -4.89 -3.51 -1.39
CA SER A 107 -5.91 -3.24 -2.40
C SER A 107 -6.51 -4.53 -2.96
N GLY A 108 -7.78 -4.79 -2.64
CA GLY A 108 -8.54 -5.95 -3.11
C GLY A 108 -8.42 -7.23 -2.27
N ASN A 109 -7.57 -7.26 -1.22
CA ASN A 109 -7.40 -8.44 -0.35
C ASN A 109 -7.33 -7.98 1.10
N ASN A 110 -8.40 -8.19 1.85
CA ASN A 110 -8.49 -7.79 3.27
C ASN A 110 -8.43 -8.97 4.23
N GLU A 111 -8.48 -10.19 3.71
CA GLU A 111 -8.57 -11.43 4.47
C GLU A 111 -7.58 -12.47 3.95
N ASN A 112 -7.42 -13.57 4.70
CA ASN A 112 -6.54 -14.70 4.38
C ASN A 112 -5.07 -14.26 4.14
N THR A 113 -4.59 -13.31 4.92
CA THR A 113 -3.19 -12.88 4.90
C THR A 113 -2.45 -13.42 6.13
N LEU A 114 -1.11 -13.47 6.07
CA LEU A 114 -0.33 -13.89 7.25
C LEU A 114 -0.63 -13.00 8.47
N VAL A 115 -0.86 -11.71 8.27
CA VAL A 115 -1.22 -10.79 9.36
C VAL A 115 -2.56 -11.16 10.01
N ASN A 116 -3.57 -11.60 9.24
CA ASN A 116 -4.82 -12.09 9.81
C ASN A 116 -4.59 -13.35 10.70
N GLY A 117 -3.72 -14.26 10.26
CA GLY A 117 -3.32 -15.44 11.05
C GLY A 117 -2.53 -15.05 12.30
N LEU A 118 -1.56 -14.16 12.16
CA LEU A 118 -0.76 -13.69 13.29
C LEU A 118 -1.59 -12.99 14.37
N LEU A 119 -2.61 -12.22 13.99
CA LEU A 119 -3.53 -11.59 14.94
C LEU A 119 -4.37 -12.61 15.73
N SER A 120 -4.61 -13.78 15.18
CA SER A 120 -5.27 -14.87 15.89
C SER A 120 -4.30 -15.65 16.80
N HIS A 121 -3.04 -15.78 16.38
CA HIS A 121 -2.01 -16.55 17.09
C HIS A 121 -1.32 -15.73 18.20
N CYS A 122 -0.88 -14.52 17.89
CA CYS A 122 -0.13 -13.68 18.82
C CYS A 122 -1.04 -12.80 19.66
N LYS A 123 -0.82 -12.77 20.97
CA LYS A 123 -1.50 -11.82 21.88
C LYS A 123 -1.11 -10.37 21.59
N ASN A 124 0.16 -10.16 21.22
CA ASN A 124 0.73 -8.85 20.95
C ASN A 124 1.47 -8.86 19.61
N LEU A 125 1.30 -7.81 18.83
CA LEU A 125 2.09 -7.49 17.65
C LEU A 125 2.37 -5.98 17.68
N SER A 126 3.57 -5.58 17.24
CA SER A 126 3.93 -4.17 17.19
C SER A 126 2.96 -3.37 16.32
N GLY A 127 2.50 -2.24 16.83
CA GLY A 127 1.59 -1.31 16.16
C GLY A 127 2.26 -0.32 15.21
N ILE A 128 3.58 -0.26 15.14
CA ILE A 128 4.35 0.75 14.37
C ILE A 128 4.01 0.73 12.88
N GLY A 129 3.76 -0.45 12.30
CA GLY A 129 3.33 -0.61 10.90
C GLY A 129 1.93 -0.06 10.59
N GLY A 130 1.23 0.46 11.60
CA GLY A 130 -0.16 0.93 11.52
C GLY A 130 -1.18 -0.22 11.52
N VAL A 131 -2.46 0.15 11.49
CA VAL A 131 -3.59 -0.78 11.68
C VAL A 131 -3.60 -1.96 10.70
N LEU A 132 -3.08 -1.79 9.49
CA LEU A 132 -3.09 -2.84 8.46
C LEU A 132 -1.82 -3.70 8.40
N ARG A 133 -0.80 -3.36 9.18
CA ARG A 133 0.53 -4.00 9.12
C ARG A 133 1.17 -4.23 10.50
N PRO A 134 0.42 -4.69 11.50
CA PRO A 134 1.00 -4.94 12.81
C PRO A 134 2.15 -5.94 12.70
N GLY A 135 3.29 -5.62 13.30
CA GLY A 135 4.48 -6.46 13.33
C GLY A 135 5.26 -6.58 12.01
N VAL A 136 4.78 -6.03 10.90
CA VAL A 136 5.39 -6.20 9.56
C VAL A 136 6.59 -5.28 9.39
N VAL A 137 7.80 -5.81 9.37
CA VAL A 137 9.07 -5.09 9.15
C VAL A 137 9.61 -5.25 7.73
N HIS A 138 9.22 -6.30 7.02
CA HIS A 138 9.53 -6.53 5.60
C HIS A 138 8.46 -7.39 4.93
N ARG A 139 8.62 -7.61 3.65
CA ARG A 139 7.71 -8.47 2.87
C ARG A 139 8.42 -9.12 1.69
N ILE A 140 7.87 -10.24 1.24
CA ILE A 140 8.19 -10.87 -0.04
C ILE A 140 6.90 -10.94 -0.89
N ASP A 141 7.03 -11.18 -2.17
CA ASP A 141 5.89 -11.19 -3.08
C ASP A 141 4.95 -12.37 -2.84
N LYS A 142 3.72 -12.28 -3.35
CA LYS A 142 2.69 -13.29 -3.16
C LYS A 142 3.19 -14.70 -3.55
N MET A 143 3.83 -14.82 -4.71
CA MET A 143 4.28 -16.10 -5.26
C MET A 143 5.66 -16.53 -4.75
N THR A 144 6.37 -15.69 -4.01
CA THR A 144 7.64 -16.05 -3.37
C THR A 144 7.35 -16.77 -2.06
N SER A 145 7.94 -17.93 -1.84
CA SER A 145 7.96 -18.67 -0.56
C SER A 145 9.19 -18.30 0.25
N GLY A 146 9.22 -18.69 1.51
CA GLY A 146 10.41 -18.55 2.38
C GLY A 146 10.17 -17.73 3.64
N LEU A 147 11.27 -17.44 4.33
CA LEU A 147 11.26 -16.92 5.69
C LEU A 147 10.84 -15.44 5.75
N LEU A 148 9.99 -15.16 6.72
CA LEU A 148 9.55 -13.82 7.09
C LEU A 148 9.64 -13.64 8.60
N VAL A 149 10.17 -12.52 9.06
CA VAL A 149 10.18 -12.15 10.47
C VAL A 149 9.15 -11.05 10.74
N PHE A 150 8.46 -11.19 11.88
CA PHE A 150 7.50 -10.21 12.39
C PHE A 150 7.86 -9.82 13.81
N ALA A 151 7.66 -8.56 14.16
CA ALA A 151 7.95 -8.03 15.49
C ALA A 151 6.69 -8.11 16.39
N LYS A 152 6.84 -8.61 17.60
CA LYS A 152 5.77 -8.69 18.61
C LYS A 152 5.70 -7.42 19.48
N ASP A 153 6.79 -6.67 19.56
CA ASP A 153 6.87 -5.40 20.29
C ASP A 153 7.53 -4.29 19.45
N ASP A 154 7.40 -3.04 19.91
CA ASP A 154 7.84 -1.86 19.19
C ASP A 154 9.38 -1.68 19.20
N ILE A 155 10.07 -2.15 20.23
CA ILE A 155 11.53 -2.09 20.33
C ILE A 155 12.13 -2.98 19.25
N THR A 156 11.66 -4.22 19.17
CA THR A 156 12.07 -5.20 18.16
C THR A 156 11.72 -4.74 16.76
N HIS A 157 10.52 -4.12 16.57
CA HIS A 157 10.12 -3.56 15.29
C HIS A 157 11.09 -2.50 14.78
N ASN A 158 11.45 -1.54 15.65
CA ASN A 158 12.41 -0.49 15.30
C ASN A 158 13.79 -1.06 14.98
N SER A 159 14.28 -2.00 15.80
CA SER A 159 15.57 -2.66 15.58
C SER A 159 15.62 -3.40 14.24
N LEU A 160 14.62 -4.24 13.96
CA LEU A 160 14.55 -4.98 12.69
C LEU A 160 14.41 -4.05 11.49
N SER A 161 13.55 -3.02 11.59
CA SER A 161 13.37 -2.04 10.52
C SER A 161 14.65 -1.31 10.18
N GLU A 162 15.46 -0.93 11.19
CA GLU A 162 16.77 -0.30 10.97
C GLU A 162 17.77 -1.27 10.33
N GLN A 163 17.78 -2.55 10.74
CA GLN A 163 18.62 -3.56 10.11
C GLN A 163 18.26 -3.79 8.63
N PHE A 164 16.95 -3.84 8.30
CA PHE A 164 16.51 -3.93 6.90
C PHE A 164 16.90 -2.68 6.10
N LYS A 165 16.77 -1.49 6.69
CA LYS A 165 17.14 -0.21 6.07
C LYS A 165 18.64 -0.13 5.80
N ARG A 166 19.48 -0.53 6.75
CA ARG A 166 20.95 -0.57 6.61
C ARG A 166 21.44 -1.74 5.77
N LYS A 167 20.52 -2.64 5.33
CA LYS A 167 20.88 -3.86 4.61
C LYS A 167 21.87 -4.76 5.37
N SER A 168 21.86 -4.73 6.70
CA SER A 168 22.73 -5.57 7.53
C SER A 168 22.21 -7.01 7.67
N ILE A 169 20.92 -7.23 7.41
CA ILE A 169 20.34 -8.58 7.33
C ILE A 169 20.70 -9.21 6.00
N LYS A 170 21.40 -10.35 6.05
CA LYS A 170 21.71 -11.16 4.86
C LYS A 170 20.42 -11.78 4.34
N ARG A 171 20.16 -11.60 3.05
CA ARG A 171 19.00 -12.18 2.36
C ARG A 171 19.50 -13.02 1.20
N GLU A 172 19.12 -14.27 1.18
CA GLU A 172 19.43 -15.23 0.14
C GLU A 172 18.15 -15.77 -0.47
N TYR A 173 18.16 -15.98 -1.78
CA TYR A 173 17.01 -16.48 -2.52
C TYR A 173 17.47 -17.51 -3.54
N ASP A 174 16.76 -18.63 -3.62
CA ASP A 174 16.85 -19.55 -4.74
C ASP A 174 15.84 -19.16 -5.80
N LEU A 175 16.25 -19.16 -7.06
CA LEU A 175 15.38 -18.81 -8.18
C LEU A 175 15.64 -19.68 -9.40
N PHE A 176 14.62 -19.85 -10.22
CA PHE A 176 14.73 -20.48 -11.52
C PHE A 176 14.66 -19.43 -12.63
N THR A 177 15.52 -19.54 -13.62
CA THR A 177 15.55 -18.69 -14.79
C THR A 177 15.22 -19.46 -16.04
N TRP A 178 14.61 -18.80 -17.03
CA TRP A 178 14.56 -19.31 -18.39
C TRP A 178 15.95 -19.18 -19.01
N ASN A 179 16.45 -20.24 -19.62
CA ASN A 179 17.79 -20.36 -20.19
C ASN A 179 18.93 -20.35 -19.15
N LEU A 180 20.09 -20.79 -19.64
CA LEU A 180 21.32 -20.81 -18.85
C LEU A 180 21.89 -19.39 -18.71
N LEU A 181 22.40 -19.11 -17.54
CA LEU A 181 23.17 -17.88 -17.32
C LEU A 181 24.49 -17.98 -18.07
N LYS A 182 24.96 -16.87 -18.65
CA LYS A 182 26.25 -16.83 -19.35
C LYS A 182 27.45 -17.05 -18.43
N ASN A 183 27.34 -16.61 -17.20
CA ASN A 183 28.37 -16.71 -16.16
C ASN A 183 27.74 -17.36 -14.92
N GLU A 184 28.57 -18.18 -14.22
CA GLU A 184 28.15 -18.80 -12.96
C GLU A 184 27.95 -17.80 -11.82
N ASN A 185 28.68 -16.69 -11.86
CA ASN A 185 28.60 -15.61 -10.87
C ASN A 185 28.52 -14.27 -11.56
N GLY A 186 27.87 -13.31 -10.89
CA GLY A 186 27.76 -11.94 -11.39
C GLY A 186 27.03 -11.04 -10.41
N THR A 187 27.12 -9.74 -10.65
CA THR A 187 26.40 -8.72 -9.91
C THR A 187 25.51 -7.94 -10.88
N ILE A 188 24.27 -7.75 -10.51
CA ILE A 188 23.33 -6.87 -11.23
C ILE A 188 22.99 -5.71 -10.31
N GLU A 189 23.40 -4.51 -10.69
CA GLU A 189 23.12 -3.28 -9.95
C GLU A 189 22.30 -2.37 -10.85
N THR A 190 21.02 -2.20 -10.51
CA THR A 190 20.07 -1.42 -11.29
C THR A 190 19.08 -0.69 -10.39
N ASN A 191 18.54 0.41 -10.89
CA ASN A 191 17.38 1.05 -10.30
C ASN A 191 16.09 0.39 -10.84
N ILE A 192 15.12 0.20 -9.96
CA ILE A 192 13.82 -0.37 -10.32
C ILE A 192 12.73 0.68 -10.09
N GLU A 193 11.97 0.98 -11.12
CA GLU A 193 10.84 1.92 -11.05
C GLU A 193 9.57 1.35 -11.70
N ARG A 194 8.46 2.08 -11.58
CA ARG A 194 7.23 1.71 -12.27
C ARG A 194 7.41 1.85 -13.78
N SER A 195 7.12 0.77 -14.52
CA SER A 195 7.18 0.79 -15.99
C SER A 195 6.39 1.96 -16.58
N LYS A 196 6.99 2.70 -17.48
CA LYS A 196 6.35 3.81 -18.21
C LYS A 196 5.26 3.31 -19.15
N LEU A 197 5.43 2.11 -19.73
CA LEU A 197 4.47 1.48 -20.65
C LEU A 197 3.31 0.80 -19.91
N ASN A 198 3.58 0.16 -18.78
CA ASN A 198 2.56 -0.51 -17.97
C ASN A 198 2.81 -0.27 -16.50
N ARG A 199 2.13 0.72 -15.93
CA ARG A 199 2.29 1.12 -14.51
C ARG A 199 1.89 0.05 -13.48
N LYS A 200 1.32 -1.08 -13.90
CA LYS A 200 1.09 -2.24 -13.02
C LYS A 200 2.35 -3.09 -12.84
N LYS A 201 3.36 -2.92 -13.71
CA LYS A 201 4.63 -3.65 -13.67
C LYS A 201 5.76 -2.76 -13.16
N MET A 202 6.78 -3.41 -12.60
CA MET A 202 8.08 -2.80 -12.33
C MET A 202 9.02 -3.05 -13.52
N ALA A 203 9.95 -2.16 -13.74
CA ALA A 203 10.96 -2.27 -14.79
C ALA A 203 12.28 -1.67 -14.30
N VAL A 204 13.37 -2.07 -14.94
CA VAL A 204 14.67 -1.42 -14.76
C VAL A 204 14.57 0.01 -15.30
N ALA A 205 15.06 0.97 -14.52
CA ALA A 205 15.10 2.38 -14.89
C ALA A 205 16.31 2.68 -15.77
#